data_f76b544608190b670bb330db9e4b3b4b
#
_entry.id   f76b544608190b670bb330db9e4b3b4b
#
_cell.length_a   1.000
_cell.length_b   1.000
_cell.length_c   1.000
_cell.angle_alpha   90.00
_cell.angle_beta   90.00
_cell.angle_gamma   90.00
#
_symmetry.space_group_name_H-M   'P 1'
#
loop_
_entity.id
_entity.type
_entity.pdbx_description
1 polymer ?
#
loop_
_entity_poly.entity_id
_entity_poly.type
_entity_poly.pdbx_seq_one_letter_code
_entity_poly.pdbx_strand_id
1 'polypeptide(L)'
;MDPFAIAATVFAVLSLSYQLHGHGEKVERGLTVTGCDLFQGSWVYDESYPLYQSSSCSFIQNQFDCLKNGRPDKDYLKYRWQPTMCNLSRFDGEDMLSRIRGKSIMFVGDSLSLNQWQSLTCMLHTAVPHAQYKTITVQGLSTFTFLEYDAKVMFSRNAFLVDLVSLPIGRVLKLDSVEEGAKLWKGIDVLIFNTWHWWLHTGRKQPWDFIEEGNHTQVDMDRLVAYEKGLNTWAKWVDANVNTSKTTVFFQGVSPDHINSSDWGEPKAKNCEGQKEPIKGGDYPGGQHPAEKVVEKVLKTMSKPVYLLNVTTLSQLRKDGHPSVYGHGGHRDMDCSHWCLAGVPDTWNQLLYAALIQS
;
A
#
# COMPACT_ATOMS: atom_id res chain seq x y z
N MET A 1 -46.58 64.83 -44.40
CA MET A 1 -46.12 65.01 -43.02
C MET A 1 -45.86 63.66 -42.44
N ASP A 2 -44.59 63.30 -42.29
CA ASP A 2 -44.13 62.15 -41.51
C ASP A 2 -44.64 62.16 -40.07
N PRO A 3 -44.70 61.12 -39.37
CA PRO A 3 -43.49 60.45 -38.92
C PRO A 3 -43.47 58.95 -38.57
N PHE A 4 -42.22 58.46 -38.65
CA PHE A 4 -41.59 57.41 -37.84
C PHE A 4 -42.26 56.02 -37.67
N ALA A 5 -41.73 55.09 -38.47
CA ALA A 5 -41.76 53.68 -38.23
C ALA A 5 -40.71 53.35 -37.13
N ILE A 6 -41.13 52.70 -36.06
CA ILE A 6 -40.27 52.02 -35.09
C ILE A 6 -40.26 50.55 -35.42
N ALA A 7 -39.14 50.07 -35.93
CA ALA A 7 -38.88 48.64 -36.15
C ALA A 7 -38.58 47.93 -34.79
N ALA A 8 -39.46 47.05 -34.36
CA ALA A 8 -39.18 46.15 -33.26
C ALA A 8 -38.49 44.90 -33.77
N THR A 9 -37.19 44.77 -33.52
CA THR A 9 -36.44 43.56 -33.82
C THR A 9 -36.71 42.53 -32.74
N VAL A 10 -37.45 41.46 -33.09
CA VAL A 10 -37.66 40.29 -32.22
C VAL A 10 -36.44 39.38 -32.37
N PHE A 11 -35.62 39.29 -31.33
CA PHE A 11 -34.58 38.28 -31.20
C PHE A 11 -35.24 36.98 -30.82
N ALA A 12 -35.34 36.05 -31.76
CA ALA A 12 -35.65 34.65 -31.46
C ALA A 12 -34.43 33.97 -30.87
N VAL A 13 -34.44 33.69 -29.59
CA VAL A 13 -33.45 32.84 -28.91
C VAL A 13 -33.81 31.42 -29.21
N LEU A 14 -33.13 30.79 -30.16
CA LEU A 14 -33.13 29.34 -30.37
C LEU A 14 -32.31 28.71 -29.25
N SER A 15 -33.02 28.12 -28.27
CA SER A 15 -32.42 27.24 -27.31
C SER A 15 -32.14 25.88 -27.95
N LEU A 16 -30.94 25.67 -28.45
CA LEU A 16 -30.45 24.33 -28.76
C LEU A 16 -30.20 23.60 -27.44
N SER A 17 -31.10 22.70 -27.07
CA SER A 17 -30.86 21.69 -26.05
C SER A 17 -29.89 20.65 -26.61
N TYR A 18 -28.60 20.81 -26.36
CA TYR A 18 -27.62 19.74 -26.49
C TYR A 18 -27.88 18.73 -25.38
N GLN A 19 -28.44 17.59 -25.75
CA GLN A 19 -28.37 16.39 -24.92
C GLN A 19 -26.91 15.91 -24.96
N LEU A 20 -26.11 16.35 -23.99
CA LEU A 20 -24.84 15.74 -23.66
C LEU A 20 -25.13 14.36 -23.07
N HIS A 21 -24.94 13.31 -23.87
CA HIS A 21 -24.74 11.98 -23.38
C HIS A 21 -23.43 12.01 -22.60
N GLY A 22 -23.54 12.19 -21.29
CA GLY A 22 -22.42 12.08 -20.38
C GLY A 22 -21.95 10.63 -20.33
N HIS A 23 -20.98 10.28 -21.14
CA HIS A 23 -20.05 9.22 -20.78
C HIS A 23 -19.34 9.73 -19.52
N GLY A 24 -19.75 9.21 -18.37
CA GLY A 24 -19.07 9.50 -17.12
C GLY A 24 -17.64 8.97 -17.22
N GLU A 25 -16.69 9.84 -17.52
CA GLU A 25 -15.30 9.62 -17.16
C GLU A 25 -15.28 9.45 -15.64
N LYS A 26 -15.10 8.20 -15.20
CA LYS A 26 -14.71 7.91 -13.82
C LYS A 26 -13.34 8.54 -13.64
N VAL A 27 -13.32 9.73 -13.08
CA VAL A 27 -12.11 10.43 -12.65
C VAL A 27 -11.35 9.47 -11.74
N GLU A 28 -10.16 9.09 -12.17
CA GLU A 28 -9.17 8.47 -11.27
C GLU A 28 -9.00 9.42 -10.08
N ARG A 29 -9.54 9.02 -8.91
CA ARG A 29 -9.28 9.73 -7.67
C ARG A 29 -7.92 9.30 -7.15
N GLY A 30 -6.85 9.70 -7.86
CA GLY A 30 -5.56 9.83 -7.24
C GLY A 30 -5.65 10.92 -6.17
N LEU A 31 -4.91 10.75 -5.08
CA LEU A 31 -4.74 11.77 -4.05
C LEU A 31 -4.07 13.01 -4.65
N THR A 32 -4.86 13.93 -5.19
CA THR A 32 -4.35 15.18 -5.71
C THR A 32 -4.66 16.29 -4.71
N VAL A 33 -3.62 16.78 -4.06
CA VAL A 33 -3.69 18.09 -3.42
C VAL A 33 -3.77 19.12 -4.56
N THR A 34 -4.96 19.65 -4.85
CA THR A 34 -5.16 20.71 -5.86
C THR A 34 -4.27 20.56 -7.11
N GLY A 35 -4.35 19.40 -7.79
CA GLY A 35 -3.62 19.14 -9.04
C GLY A 35 -2.21 18.56 -8.90
N CYS A 36 -1.77 18.14 -7.70
CA CYS A 36 -0.49 17.50 -7.49
C CYS A 36 -0.65 15.99 -7.21
N ASP A 37 0.11 15.18 -7.94
CA ASP A 37 0.24 13.75 -7.68
C ASP A 37 1.35 13.52 -6.63
N LEU A 38 0.96 13.06 -5.45
CA LEU A 38 1.88 12.77 -4.35
C LEU A 38 2.80 11.57 -4.65
N PHE A 39 2.47 10.75 -5.63
CA PHE A 39 3.22 9.54 -5.97
C PHE A 39 4.24 9.73 -7.09
N GLN A 40 4.23 10.87 -7.76
CA GLN A 40 5.26 11.26 -8.73
C GLN A 40 6.28 12.20 -8.09
N GLY A 41 7.55 11.78 -8.06
CA GLY A 41 8.59 12.55 -7.38
C GLY A 41 9.96 11.89 -7.45
N SER A 42 10.81 12.23 -6.49
CA SER A 42 12.13 11.64 -6.34
C SER A 42 12.55 11.55 -4.86
N TRP A 43 13.50 10.69 -4.58
CA TRP A 43 14.10 10.62 -3.25
C TRP A 43 15.18 11.69 -3.12
N VAL A 44 15.10 12.50 -2.08
CA VAL A 44 16.05 13.56 -1.77
C VAL A 44 16.68 13.32 -0.42
N TYR A 45 17.98 13.61 -0.30
CA TYR A 45 18.71 13.51 0.95
C TYR A 45 18.29 14.62 1.90
N ASP A 46 17.99 14.26 3.16
CA ASP A 46 17.54 15.18 4.20
C ASP A 46 18.05 14.69 5.57
N GLU A 47 18.95 15.43 6.17
CA GLU A 47 19.56 15.07 7.45
C GLU A 47 18.57 15.04 8.63
N SER A 48 17.41 15.68 8.51
CA SER A 48 16.35 15.65 9.52
C SER A 48 15.64 14.30 9.64
N TYR A 49 15.93 13.35 8.74
CA TYR A 49 15.44 11.98 8.78
C TYR A 49 16.45 11.05 9.45
N PRO A 50 16.00 9.91 10.01
CA PRO A 50 14.65 9.34 9.95
C PRO A 50 13.65 10.05 10.89
N LEU A 51 12.37 9.72 10.73
CA LEU A 51 11.29 10.26 11.58
C LEU A 51 11.39 9.76 13.03
N TYR A 52 12.01 8.60 13.23
CA TYR A 52 12.24 7.99 14.55
C TYR A 52 13.50 7.12 14.53
N GLN A 53 13.97 6.76 15.73
CA GLN A 53 15.05 5.77 15.90
C GLN A 53 14.40 4.40 16.15
N SER A 54 14.83 3.33 15.44
CA SER A 54 14.31 1.97 15.65
C SER A 54 14.45 1.48 17.09
N SER A 55 15.51 1.91 17.78
CA SER A 55 15.76 1.61 19.19
C SER A 55 14.68 2.13 20.16
N SER A 56 13.87 3.11 19.75
CA SER A 56 12.75 3.61 20.54
C SER A 56 11.53 2.68 20.50
N CYS A 57 11.52 1.65 19.64
CA CYS A 57 10.40 0.77 19.41
C CYS A 57 10.78 -0.68 19.65
N SER A 58 10.72 -1.13 20.90
CA SER A 58 11.12 -2.47 21.32
C SER A 58 10.30 -3.62 20.66
N PHE A 59 9.18 -3.30 20.03
CA PHE A 59 8.27 -4.23 19.37
C PHE A 59 8.55 -4.43 17.86
N ILE A 60 9.54 -3.72 17.29
CA ILE A 60 9.98 -3.98 15.91
C ILE A 60 10.56 -5.40 15.84
N GLN A 61 10.06 -6.19 14.88
CA GLN A 61 10.58 -7.54 14.68
C GLN A 61 12.02 -7.50 14.19
N ASN A 62 12.81 -8.44 14.67
CA ASN A 62 14.25 -8.49 14.41
C ASN A 62 14.59 -8.49 12.91
N GLN A 63 13.77 -9.13 12.07
CA GLN A 63 13.97 -9.15 10.62
C GLN A 63 13.95 -7.77 9.94
N PHE A 64 13.37 -6.75 10.57
CA PHE A 64 13.27 -5.40 10.04
C PHE A 64 14.23 -4.42 10.75
N ASP A 65 14.83 -4.79 11.88
CA ASP A 65 15.72 -3.91 12.65
C ASP A 65 17.17 -4.03 12.17
N CYS A 66 17.43 -3.50 10.98
CA CYS A 66 18.72 -3.62 10.31
C CYS A 66 19.86 -3.03 11.11
N LEU A 67 19.66 -1.94 11.85
CA LEU A 67 20.71 -1.32 12.68
C LEU A 67 21.07 -2.22 13.87
N LYS A 68 20.09 -2.80 14.55
CA LYS A 68 20.31 -3.76 15.62
C LYS A 68 21.03 -5.01 15.12
N ASN A 69 20.75 -5.42 13.88
CA ASN A 69 21.38 -6.54 13.21
C ASN A 69 22.77 -6.22 12.64
N GLY A 70 23.30 -5.03 12.90
CA GLY A 70 24.67 -4.64 12.56
C GLY A 70 24.85 -3.99 11.19
N ARG A 71 23.80 -3.48 10.54
CA ARG A 71 23.95 -2.69 9.32
C ARG A 71 24.79 -1.44 9.60
N PRO A 72 25.97 -1.28 8.95
CA PRO A 72 26.93 -0.23 9.32
C PRO A 72 26.57 1.13 8.73
N ASP A 73 25.96 1.16 7.54
CA ASP A 73 25.57 2.41 6.88
C ASP A 73 24.24 2.93 7.43
N LYS A 74 24.09 4.25 7.42
CA LYS A 74 22.89 4.95 7.89
C LYS A 74 22.33 5.91 6.85
N ASP A 75 22.94 5.99 5.66
CA ASP A 75 22.55 6.96 4.64
C ASP A 75 21.16 6.65 4.08
N TYR A 76 20.82 5.36 3.97
CA TYR A 76 19.48 4.93 3.54
C TYR A 76 18.34 5.51 4.42
N LEU A 77 18.62 5.88 5.68
CA LEU A 77 17.67 6.52 6.61
C LEU A 77 17.42 7.99 6.28
N LYS A 78 18.32 8.63 5.54
CA LYS A 78 18.35 10.08 5.29
C LYS A 78 17.60 10.49 4.05
N TYR A 79 16.90 9.60 3.40
CA TYR A 79 16.13 9.92 2.21
C TYR A 79 14.66 10.11 2.54
N ARG A 80 14.08 11.22 2.05
CA ARG A 80 12.64 11.46 2.07
C ARG A 80 12.10 11.55 0.65
N TRP A 81 10.84 11.20 0.51
CA TRP A 81 10.13 11.39 -0.75
C TRP A 81 9.76 12.85 -0.98
N GLN A 82 10.07 13.36 -2.14
CA GLN A 82 9.73 14.71 -2.59
C GLN A 82 8.86 14.61 -3.85
N PRO A 83 7.55 14.84 -3.76
CA PRO A 83 6.70 14.96 -4.94
C PRO A 83 7.15 16.11 -5.84
N THR A 84 6.98 15.95 -7.17
CA THR A 84 7.51 16.90 -8.15
C THR A 84 6.84 18.27 -8.07
N MET A 85 5.52 18.31 -7.88
CA MET A 85 4.72 19.54 -8.00
C MET A 85 4.20 20.09 -6.67
N CYS A 86 4.47 19.42 -5.56
CA CYS A 86 4.02 19.83 -4.24
C CYS A 86 4.93 19.26 -3.12
N ASN A 87 4.63 19.61 -1.88
CA ASN A 87 5.33 19.07 -0.73
C ASN A 87 4.47 18.02 -0.03
N LEU A 88 5.07 16.89 0.28
CA LEU A 88 4.48 15.92 1.20
C LEU A 88 4.66 16.47 2.63
N SER A 89 3.56 16.70 3.33
CA SER A 89 3.60 17.15 4.71
C SER A 89 4.35 16.16 5.59
N ARG A 90 5.15 16.67 6.53
CA ARG A 90 5.80 15.81 7.52
C ARG A 90 4.74 15.10 8.35
N PHE A 91 4.99 13.86 8.70
CA PHE A 91 4.11 13.07 9.53
C PHE A 91 3.93 13.70 10.91
N ASP A 92 2.67 13.89 11.31
CA ASP A 92 2.26 14.30 12.65
C ASP A 92 1.47 13.15 13.30
N GLY A 93 2.13 12.41 14.18
CA GLY A 93 1.51 11.23 14.79
C GLY A 93 0.46 11.59 15.85
N GLU A 94 0.55 12.74 16.51
CA GLU A 94 -0.45 13.20 17.46
C GLU A 94 -1.73 13.63 16.74
N ASP A 95 -1.61 14.38 15.65
CA ASP A 95 -2.77 14.72 14.78
C ASP A 95 -3.40 13.44 14.22
N MET A 96 -2.59 12.49 13.73
CA MET A 96 -3.13 11.22 13.21
C MET A 96 -3.90 10.46 14.28
N LEU A 97 -3.35 10.30 15.49
CA LEU A 97 -4.02 9.63 16.61
C LEU A 97 -5.33 10.35 17.01
N SER A 98 -5.33 11.67 16.97
CA SER A 98 -6.52 12.48 17.25
C SER A 98 -7.63 12.24 16.23
N ARG A 99 -7.29 12.12 14.95
CA ARG A 99 -8.24 11.83 13.84
C ARG A 99 -8.81 10.42 13.88
N ILE A 100 -8.02 9.47 14.33
CA ILE A 100 -8.44 8.06 14.44
C ILE A 100 -8.91 7.71 15.86
N ARG A 101 -9.19 8.69 16.71
CA ARG A 101 -9.72 8.47 18.07
C ARG A 101 -11.01 7.65 18.01
N GLY A 102 -11.07 6.59 18.81
CA GLY A 102 -12.20 5.64 18.85
C GLY A 102 -12.36 4.78 17.61
N LYS A 103 -11.37 4.79 16.69
CA LYS A 103 -11.43 4.07 15.42
C LYS A 103 -10.40 2.95 15.34
N SER A 104 -10.60 2.08 14.36
CA SER A 104 -9.72 0.98 14.01
C SER A 104 -9.14 1.13 12.60
N ILE A 105 -7.84 0.99 12.48
CA ILE A 105 -7.12 0.85 11.21
C ILE A 105 -6.61 -0.59 11.12
N MET A 106 -6.86 -1.28 10.02
CA MET A 106 -6.37 -2.64 9.82
C MET A 106 -5.59 -2.78 8.52
N PHE A 107 -4.35 -3.23 8.65
CA PHE A 107 -3.53 -3.70 7.54
C PHE A 107 -3.84 -5.17 7.29
N VAL A 108 -4.20 -5.50 6.06
CA VAL A 108 -4.53 -6.86 5.63
C VAL A 108 -3.60 -7.25 4.49
N GLY A 109 -2.81 -8.29 4.69
CA GLY A 109 -1.88 -8.73 3.67
C GLY A 109 -0.81 -9.69 4.16
N ASP A 110 0.32 -9.67 3.50
CA ASP A 110 1.48 -10.52 3.81
C ASP A 110 2.47 -9.86 4.80
N SER A 111 3.72 -10.27 4.76
CA SER A 111 4.77 -9.71 5.60
C SER A 111 5.14 -8.27 5.27
N LEU A 112 4.78 -7.77 4.09
CA LEU A 112 4.99 -6.36 3.72
C LEU A 112 3.93 -5.47 4.37
N SER A 113 2.69 -5.94 4.52
CA SER A 113 1.68 -5.29 5.37
C SER A 113 2.10 -5.29 6.86
N LEU A 114 2.73 -6.36 7.34
CA LEU A 114 3.32 -6.39 8.68
C LEU A 114 4.44 -5.36 8.84
N ASN A 115 5.30 -5.23 7.83
CA ASN A 115 6.38 -4.27 7.79
C ASN A 115 5.84 -2.83 7.89
N GLN A 116 4.81 -2.49 7.11
CA GLN A 116 4.13 -1.19 7.16
C GLN A 116 3.40 -0.97 8.49
N TRP A 117 2.71 -1.97 9.01
CA TRP A 117 2.04 -1.91 10.31
C TRP A 117 3.01 -1.59 11.45
N GLN A 118 4.18 -2.25 11.47
CA GLN A 118 5.21 -1.99 12.49
C GLN A 118 5.82 -0.59 12.33
N SER A 119 6.04 -0.13 11.11
CA SER A 119 6.44 1.25 10.84
C SER A 119 5.43 2.24 11.42
N LEU A 120 4.12 2.10 11.09
CA LEU A 120 3.11 3.03 11.57
C LEU A 120 3.00 3.02 13.11
N THR A 121 2.99 1.84 13.73
CA THR A 121 2.92 1.76 15.19
C THR A 121 4.12 2.42 15.87
N CYS A 122 5.30 2.31 15.26
CA CYS A 122 6.50 2.98 15.75
C CYS A 122 6.45 4.50 15.54
N MET A 123 6.04 4.98 14.37
CA MET A 123 5.86 6.40 14.09
C MET A 123 4.88 7.05 15.07
N LEU A 124 3.76 6.39 15.35
CA LEU A 124 2.76 6.87 16.32
C LEU A 124 3.30 6.83 17.76
N HIS A 125 3.93 5.73 18.16
CA HIS A 125 4.48 5.58 19.51
C HIS A 125 5.54 6.64 19.82
N THR A 126 6.41 6.93 18.87
CA THR A 126 7.47 7.94 19.06
C THR A 126 6.95 9.37 19.03
N ALA A 127 5.81 9.63 18.39
CA ALA A 127 5.16 10.95 18.44
C ALA A 127 4.51 11.23 19.80
N VAL A 128 4.04 10.20 20.50
CA VAL A 128 3.41 10.29 21.84
C VAL A 128 4.07 9.33 22.84
N PRO A 129 5.34 9.54 23.20
CA PRO A 129 6.16 8.56 23.92
C PRO A 129 5.66 8.25 25.34
N HIS A 130 4.79 9.08 25.90
CA HIS A 130 4.19 8.91 27.23
C HIS A 130 2.81 8.25 27.19
N ALA A 131 2.22 8.11 26.00
CA ALA A 131 0.91 7.46 25.85
C ALA A 131 1.01 5.96 26.15
N GLN A 132 0.09 5.48 26.97
CA GLN A 132 0.02 4.06 27.29
C GLN A 132 -0.51 3.28 26.09
N TYR A 133 0.08 2.12 25.85
CA TYR A 133 -0.37 1.21 24.80
C TYR A 133 -0.48 -0.24 25.28
N LYS A 134 -1.26 -1.02 24.56
CA LYS A 134 -1.41 -2.45 24.75
C LYS A 134 -1.27 -3.18 23.42
N THR A 135 -0.54 -4.28 23.42
CA THR A 135 -0.43 -5.16 22.24
C THR A 135 -1.03 -6.52 22.58
N ILE A 136 -1.83 -7.05 21.65
CA ILE A 136 -2.45 -8.36 21.74
C ILE A 136 -2.35 -9.04 20.37
N THR A 137 -2.03 -10.33 20.38
CA THR A 137 -2.15 -11.18 19.17
C THR A 137 -3.04 -12.37 19.49
N VAL A 138 -4.15 -12.50 18.79
CA VAL A 138 -5.13 -13.59 18.94
C VAL A 138 -5.49 -14.12 17.57
N GLN A 139 -5.35 -15.42 17.35
CA GLN A 139 -5.72 -16.09 16.10
C GLN A 139 -5.17 -15.41 14.82
N GLY A 140 -3.93 -14.94 14.88
CA GLY A 140 -3.29 -14.29 13.74
C GLY A 140 -3.64 -12.80 13.53
N LEU A 141 -4.54 -12.24 14.36
CA LEU A 141 -4.83 -10.82 14.39
C LEU A 141 -3.99 -10.14 15.47
N SER A 142 -3.08 -9.26 15.07
CA SER A 142 -2.30 -8.42 15.97
C SER A 142 -2.96 -7.05 16.11
N THR A 143 -3.12 -6.58 17.34
CA THR A 143 -3.72 -5.27 17.65
C THR A 143 -2.79 -4.47 18.55
N PHE A 144 -2.46 -3.27 18.13
CA PHE A 144 -1.78 -2.25 18.93
C PHE A 144 -2.80 -1.17 19.28
N THR A 145 -3.06 -0.97 20.55
CA THR A 145 -4.06 -0.01 21.03
C THR A 145 -3.38 1.13 21.79
N PHE A 146 -3.61 2.38 21.38
CA PHE A 146 -3.23 3.59 22.12
C PHE A 146 -4.38 3.93 23.07
N LEU A 147 -4.17 3.72 24.37
CA LEU A 147 -5.27 3.73 25.36
C LEU A 147 -5.93 5.09 25.52
N GLU A 148 -5.16 6.18 25.58
CA GLU A 148 -5.69 7.53 25.75
C GLU A 148 -6.48 8.04 24.53
N TYR A 149 -6.24 7.41 23.36
CA TYR A 149 -6.93 7.75 22.13
C TYR A 149 -8.04 6.76 21.78
N ASP A 150 -8.13 5.61 22.48
CA ASP A 150 -8.96 4.45 22.07
C ASP A 150 -8.76 4.12 20.58
N ALA A 151 -7.55 4.28 20.09
CA ALA A 151 -7.19 4.07 18.69
C ALA A 151 -6.53 2.70 18.54
N LYS A 152 -7.00 1.90 17.56
CA LYS A 152 -6.50 0.55 17.28
C LYS A 152 -5.83 0.50 15.93
N VAL A 153 -4.56 0.08 15.91
CA VAL A 153 -3.80 -0.20 14.68
C VAL A 153 -3.57 -1.70 14.62
N MET A 154 -4.18 -2.35 13.63
CA MET A 154 -4.32 -3.79 13.56
C MET A 154 -3.60 -4.36 12.35
N PHE A 155 -3.13 -5.60 12.45
CA PHE A 155 -2.58 -6.38 11.34
C PHE A 155 -3.24 -7.75 11.29
N SER A 156 -3.80 -8.09 10.13
CA SER A 156 -4.38 -9.39 9.81
C SER A 156 -3.60 -10.04 8.66
N ARG A 157 -2.97 -11.18 8.93
CA ARG A 157 -2.22 -11.90 7.90
C ARG A 157 -3.17 -12.58 6.93
N ASN A 158 -3.21 -12.09 5.70
CA ASN A 158 -3.88 -12.72 4.56
C ASN A 158 -3.08 -12.44 3.27
N ALA A 159 -2.21 -13.38 2.92
CA ALA A 159 -1.20 -13.15 1.88
C ALA A 159 -1.78 -13.07 0.46
N PHE A 160 -3.00 -13.56 0.23
CA PHE A 160 -3.58 -13.68 -1.11
C PHE A 160 -4.85 -12.84 -1.30
N LEU A 161 -5.42 -12.32 -0.21
CA LEU A 161 -6.76 -11.72 -0.14
C LEU A 161 -7.89 -12.65 -0.62
N VAL A 162 -7.57 -13.91 -0.81
CA VAL A 162 -8.48 -15.06 -1.03
C VAL A 162 -8.09 -16.17 -0.08
N ASP A 163 -8.95 -17.17 0.05
CA ASP A 163 -8.76 -18.22 1.05
C ASP A 163 -7.73 -19.27 0.60
N LEU A 164 -6.79 -19.56 1.49
CA LEU A 164 -5.90 -20.71 1.38
C LEU A 164 -6.30 -21.72 2.46
N VAL A 165 -6.85 -22.85 2.05
CA VAL A 165 -7.40 -23.86 2.96
C VAL A 165 -6.63 -25.18 2.87
N SER A 166 -6.55 -25.91 4.00
CA SER A 166 -6.01 -27.26 4.02
C SER A 166 -7.14 -28.28 3.86
N LEU A 167 -7.12 -29.03 2.78
CA LEU A 167 -8.06 -30.10 2.46
C LEU A 167 -7.34 -31.45 2.45
N PRO A 168 -8.04 -32.59 2.40
CA PRO A 168 -7.40 -33.91 2.31
C PRO A 168 -6.46 -34.07 1.11
N ILE A 169 -6.68 -33.34 0.02
CA ILE A 169 -5.84 -33.34 -1.19
C ILE A 169 -4.59 -32.44 -1.06
N GLY A 170 -4.48 -31.61 -0.02
CA GLY A 170 -3.41 -30.65 0.18
C GLY A 170 -3.91 -29.23 0.46
N ARG A 171 -3.00 -28.26 0.35
CA ARG A 171 -3.32 -26.83 0.47
C ARG A 171 -3.94 -26.34 -0.83
N VAL A 172 -5.13 -25.78 -0.75
CA VAL A 172 -5.89 -25.31 -1.90
C VAL A 172 -6.09 -23.80 -1.81
N LEU A 173 -5.59 -23.07 -2.82
CA LEU A 173 -5.82 -21.64 -2.99
C LEU A 173 -7.13 -21.44 -3.76
N LYS A 174 -8.17 -20.94 -3.07
CA LYS A 174 -9.51 -20.74 -3.64
C LYS A 174 -9.62 -19.34 -4.20
N LEU A 175 -9.52 -19.20 -5.52
CA LEU A 175 -9.51 -17.90 -6.18
C LEU A 175 -10.86 -17.16 -6.12
N ASP A 176 -11.93 -17.86 -5.80
CA ASP A 176 -13.30 -17.36 -5.75
C ASP A 176 -13.88 -17.24 -4.32
N SER A 177 -13.05 -17.42 -3.29
CA SER A 177 -13.45 -17.34 -1.89
C SER A 177 -12.60 -16.36 -1.07
N VAL A 178 -13.27 -15.55 -0.21
CA VAL A 178 -12.66 -14.67 0.80
C VAL A 178 -13.31 -14.87 2.18
N GLU A 179 -14.01 -15.98 2.38
CA GLU A 179 -14.92 -16.18 3.52
C GLU A 179 -14.19 -16.12 4.87
N GLU A 180 -13.01 -16.72 4.95
CA GLU A 180 -12.25 -16.75 6.20
C GLU A 180 -11.65 -15.39 6.55
N GLY A 181 -11.00 -14.74 5.58
CA GLY A 181 -10.41 -13.42 5.77
C GLY A 181 -11.44 -12.34 6.06
N ALA A 182 -12.53 -12.36 5.32
CA ALA A 182 -13.60 -11.35 5.39
C ALA A 182 -14.29 -11.26 6.76
N LYS A 183 -14.25 -12.32 7.57
CA LYS A 183 -14.79 -12.30 8.94
C LYS A 183 -14.14 -11.20 9.80
N LEU A 184 -12.85 -10.93 9.58
CA LEU A 184 -12.08 -9.95 10.34
C LEU A 184 -12.18 -8.53 9.79
N TRP A 185 -12.56 -8.36 8.51
CA TRP A 185 -12.54 -7.05 7.84
C TRP A 185 -13.81 -6.23 8.10
N LYS A 186 -14.90 -6.88 8.51
CA LYS A 186 -16.18 -6.22 8.76
C LYS A 186 -16.13 -5.33 9.99
N GLY A 187 -16.66 -4.10 9.87
CA GLY A 187 -16.76 -3.15 11.00
C GLY A 187 -15.47 -2.39 11.32
N ILE A 188 -14.43 -2.50 10.49
CA ILE A 188 -13.20 -1.73 10.60
C ILE A 188 -13.40 -0.38 9.91
N ASP A 189 -12.89 0.71 10.52
CA ASP A 189 -13.07 2.07 10.00
C ASP A 189 -12.15 2.36 8.81
N VAL A 190 -10.91 1.86 8.84
CA VAL A 190 -9.95 2.01 7.75
C VAL A 190 -9.31 0.67 7.44
N LEU A 191 -9.47 0.19 6.21
CA LEU A 191 -8.88 -1.04 5.70
C LEU A 191 -7.77 -0.71 4.69
N ILE A 192 -6.59 -1.25 4.90
CA ILE A 192 -5.45 -1.15 3.98
C ILE A 192 -5.10 -2.56 3.51
N PHE A 193 -5.36 -2.87 2.26
CA PHE A 193 -5.09 -4.15 1.65
C PHE A 193 -3.79 -4.13 0.86
N ASN A 194 -3.01 -5.19 0.95
CA ASN A 194 -1.80 -5.43 0.15
C ASN A 194 -1.67 -6.91 -0.14
N THR A 195 -1.26 -7.25 -1.36
CA THR A 195 -0.90 -8.62 -1.75
C THR A 195 -0.07 -8.58 -3.03
N TRP A 196 0.89 -9.45 -3.16
CA TRP A 196 1.64 -9.79 -4.36
C TRP A 196 2.80 -10.74 -4.07
N HIS A 197 3.62 -10.45 -3.03
CA HIS A 197 4.90 -11.13 -2.83
C HIS A 197 4.76 -12.65 -2.77
N TRP A 198 3.73 -13.16 -2.11
CA TRP A 198 3.50 -14.60 -1.97
C TRP A 198 3.02 -15.28 -3.26
N TRP A 199 2.46 -14.55 -4.21
CA TRP A 199 2.10 -15.07 -5.54
C TRP A 199 3.33 -15.47 -6.36
N LEU A 200 4.50 -14.89 -6.08
CA LEU A 200 5.77 -15.15 -6.79
C LEU A 200 6.42 -16.48 -6.39
N HIS A 201 6.02 -17.06 -5.26
CA HIS A 201 6.65 -18.28 -4.77
C HIS A 201 6.35 -19.49 -5.66
N THR A 202 7.41 -20.24 -6.00
CA THR A 202 7.36 -21.44 -6.86
C THR A 202 8.10 -22.61 -6.23
N GLY A 203 7.86 -23.80 -6.72
CA GLY A 203 8.53 -25.02 -6.30
C GLY A 203 8.32 -25.29 -4.79
N ARG A 204 9.40 -25.53 -4.06
CA ARG A 204 9.33 -25.84 -2.62
C ARG A 204 8.80 -24.72 -1.74
N LYS A 205 8.85 -23.48 -2.23
CA LYS A 205 8.34 -22.31 -1.51
C LYS A 205 6.90 -21.99 -1.87
N GLN A 206 6.29 -22.66 -2.85
CA GLN A 206 4.90 -22.45 -3.24
C GLN A 206 3.97 -22.77 -2.07
N PRO A 207 3.11 -21.81 -1.68
CA PRO A 207 2.29 -21.97 -0.47
C PRO A 207 1.05 -22.85 -0.68
N TRP A 208 0.69 -23.16 -1.92
CA TRP A 208 -0.43 -24.05 -2.28
C TRP A 208 0.06 -25.28 -3.03
N ASP A 209 -0.72 -26.33 -2.96
CA ASP A 209 -0.54 -27.57 -3.74
C ASP A 209 -1.48 -27.58 -4.96
N PHE A 210 -2.64 -26.91 -4.83
CA PHE A 210 -3.65 -26.76 -5.88
C PHE A 210 -4.25 -25.35 -5.88
N ILE A 211 -4.71 -24.92 -7.05
CA ILE A 211 -5.54 -23.72 -7.25
C ILE A 211 -6.94 -24.17 -7.64
N GLU A 212 -7.97 -23.60 -7.02
CA GLU A 212 -9.37 -23.89 -7.29
C GLU A 212 -10.12 -22.62 -7.74
N GLU A 213 -10.93 -22.75 -8.79
CA GLU A 213 -11.86 -21.73 -9.27
C GLU A 213 -13.17 -22.43 -9.67
N GLY A 214 -14.25 -22.17 -8.97
CA GLY A 214 -15.51 -22.91 -9.11
C GLY A 214 -15.32 -24.39 -8.84
N ASN A 215 -15.66 -25.21 -9.81
CA ASN A 215 -15.51 -26.68 -9.75
C ASN A 215 -14.22 -27.17 -10.43
N HIS A 216 -13.32 -26.26 -10.79
CA HIS A 216 -12.10 -26.61 -11.49
C HIS A 216 -10.90 -26.48 -10.56
N THR A 217 -10.16 -27.59 -10.41
CA THR A 217 -8.94 -27.67 -9.59
C THR A 217 -7.76 -28.00 -10.51
N GLN A 218 -6.67 -27.27 -10.37
CA GLN A 218 -5.43 -27.49 -11.11
C GLN A 218 -4.20 -27.28 -10.22
N VAL A 219 -3.07 -27.81 -10.62
CA VAL A 219 -1.84 -27.73 -9.79
C VAL A 219 -1.29 -26.31 -9.74
N ASP A 220 -1.32 -25.61 -10.87
CA ASP A 220 -0.77 -24.25 -10.96
C ASP A 220 -1.32 -23.51 -12.19
N MET A 221 -1.13 -22.16 -12.21
CA MET A 221 -1.44 -21.32 -13.35
C MET A 221 -0.48 -20.13 -13.42
N ASP A 222 -0.57 -19.34 -14.50
CA ASP A 222 0.17 -18.09 -14.61
C ASP A 222 -0.11 -17.16 -13.42
N ARG A 223 0.95 -16.58 -12.85
CA ARG A 223 0.88 -15.82 -11.61
C ARG A 223 0.06 -14.54 -11.73
N LEU A 224 0.18 -13.83 -12.85
CA LEU A 224 -0.59 -12.60 -13.07
C LEU A 224 -2.07 -12.92 -13.31
N VAL A 225 -2.37 -14.04 -13.99
CA VAL A 225 -3.75 -14.50 -14.18
C VAL A 225 -4.39 -14.92 -12.84
N ALA A 226 -3.67 -15.71 -12.03
CA ALA A 226 -4.14 -16.09 -10.71
C ALA A 226 -4.37 -14.87 -9.81
N TYR A 227 -3.43 -13.95 -9.82
CA TYR A 227 -3.49 -12.69 -9.09
C TYR A 227 -4.71 -11.84 -9.49
N GLU A 228 -4.93 -11.65 -10.80
CA GLU A 228 -6.10 -10.92 -11.30
C GLU A 228 -7.42 -11.55 -10.85
N LYS A 229 -7.53 -12.88 -10.91
CA LYS A 229 -8.72 -13.61 -10.46
C LYS A 229 -8.95 -13.42 -8.95
N GLY A 230 -7.93 -13.60 -8.13
CA GLY A 230 -8.01 -13.37 -6.69
C GLY A 230 -8.40 -11.92 -6.34
N LEU A 231 -7.80 -10.93 -7.00
CA LEU A 231 -8.16 -9.52 -6.81
C LEU A 231 -9.59 -9.21 -7.24
N ASN A 232 -10.10 -9.81 -8.31
CA ASN A 232 -11.50 -9.64 -8.71
C ASN A 232 -12.47 -10.22 -7.66
N THR A 233 -12.10 -11.30 -6.99
CA THR A 233 -12.90 -11.86 -5.90
C THR A 233 -12.89 -10.94 -4.67
N TRP A 234 -11.74 -10.42 -4.28
CA TRP A 234 -11.62 -9.40 -3.25
C TRP A 234 -12.44 -8.14 -3.59
N ALA A 235 -12.34 -7.64 -4.83
CA ALA A 235 -13.06 -6.45 -5.30
C ALA A 235 -14.58 -6.64 -5.23
N LYS A 236 -15.10 -7.80 -5.66
CA LYS A 236 -16.52 -8.15 -5.52
C LYS A 236 -16.96 -8.15 -4.06
N TRP A 237 -16.12 -8.67 -3.16
CA TRP A 237 -16.43 -8.66 -1.74
C TRP A 237 -16.51 -7.22 -1.20
N VAL A 238 -15.55 -6.35 -1.53
CA VAL A 238 -15.57 -4.93 -1.15
C VAL A 238 -16.84 -4.26 -1.67
N ASP A 239 -17.14 -4.44 -2.96
CA ASP A 239 -18.33 -3.86 -3.59
C ASP A 239 -19.64 -4.33 -2.95
N ALA A 240 -19.70 -5.58 -2.49
CA ALA A 240 -20.92 -6.13 -1.87
C ALA A 240 -21.06 -5.75 -0.38
N ASN A 241 -19.97 -5.71 0.38
CA ASN A 241 -20.02 -5.73 1.84
C ASN A 241 -19.55 -4.44 2.53
N VAL A 242 -18.72 -3.59 1.89
CA VAL A 242 -18.21 -2.39 2.55
C VAL A 242 -19.22 -1.26 2.49
N ASN A 243 -19.50 -0.64 3.63
CA ASN A 243 -20.27 0.61 3.70
C ASN A 243 -19.29 1.80 3.68
N THR A 244 -19.16 2.46 2.53
CA THR A 244 -18.22 3.55 2.30
C THR A 244 -18.51 4.84 3.08
N SER A 245 -19.68 4.94 3.74
CA SER A 245 -19.96 6.04 4.69
C SER A 245 -19.34 5.79 6.08
N LYS A 246 -18.86 4.57 6.34
CA LYS A 246 -18.29 4.18 7.63
C LYS A 246 -16.87 3.66 7.51
N THR A 247 -16.53 3.03 6.39
CA THR A 247 -15.24 2.37 6.17
C THR A 247 -14.54 2.98 4.95
N THR A 248 -13.35 3.49 5.15
CA THR A 248 -12.46 3.91 4.06
C THR A 248 -11.58 2.74 3.66
N VAL A 249 -11.47 2.47 2.36
CA VAL A 249 -10.66 1.36 1.84
C VAL A 249 -9.50 1.88 1.02
N PHE A 250 -8.32 1.42 1.37
CA PHE A 250 -7.08 1.62 0.61
C PHE A 250 -6.58 0.30 0.04
N PHE A 251 -6.02 0.36 -1.15
CA PHE A 251 -5.18 -0.69 -1.68
C PHE A 251 -3.76 -0.14 -1.80
N GLN A 252 -2.82 -0.73 -1.10
CA GLN A 252 -1.42 -0.37 -1.24
C GLN A 252 -0.85 -1.02 -2.49
N GLY A 253 -0.19 -0.22 -3.32
CA GLY A 253 0.52 -0.68 -4.50
C GLY A 253 1.57 -1.74 -4.19
N VAL A 254 2.03 -2.40 -5.23
CA VAL A 254 2.98 -3.51 -5.12
C VAL A 254 4.29 -3.03 -4.48
N SER A 255 4.73 -3.70 -3.43
CA SER A 255 6.09 -3.55 -2.93
C SER A 255 7.03 -4.42 -3.78
N PRO A 256 7.99 -3.82 -4.49
CA PRO A 256 8.93 -4.57 -5.32
C PRO A 256 9.95 -5.33 -4.48
N ASP A 257 10.58 -6.34 -5.07
CA ASP A 257 11.86 -6.85 -4.61
C ASP A 257 13.01 -6.31 -5.48
N HIS A 258 14.24 -6.41 -4.96
CA HIS A 258 15.47 -6.04 -5.67
C HIS A 258 16.44 -7.22 -5.73
N ILE A 259 15.93 -8.35 -6.24
CA ILE A 259 16.70 -9.60 -6.36
C ILE A 259 17.56 -9.60 -7.61
N ASN A 260 17.10 -9.00 -8.70
CA ASN A 260 17.78 -8.95 -9.98
C ASN A 260 18.22 -7.52 -10.34
N SER A 261 19.51 -7.25 -10.24
CA SER A 261 20.06 -5.90 -10.46
C SER A 261 20.00 -5.42 -11.92
N SER A 262 19.74 -6.30 -12.87
CA SER A 262 19.50 -5.90 -14.26
C SER A 262 18.25 -5.02 -14.40
N ASP A 263 17.28 -5.17 -13.49
CA ASP A 263 16.00 -4.44 -13.52
C ASP A 263 16.18 -2.94 -13.24
N TRP A 264 17.28 -2.54 -12.61
CA TRP A 264 17.64 -1.13 -12.40
C TRP A 264 18.92 -0.69 -13.11
N GLY A 265 19.36 -1.47 -14.11
CA GLY A 265 20.47 -1.09 -15.00
C GLY A 265 21.87 -1.30 -14.43
N GLU A 266 22.02 -2.07 -13.35
CA GLU A 266 23.32 -2.38 -12.72
C GLU A 266 23.68 -3.88 -12.81
N PRO A 267 23.86 -4.46 -13.99
CA PRO A 267 24.03 -5.92 -14.16
C PRO A 267 25.30 -6.48 -13.49
N LYS A 268 26.22 -5.62 -13.06
CA LYS A 268 27.41 -6.03 -12.29
C LYS A 268 27.14 -6.27 -10.82
N ALA A 269 26.14 -5.61 -10.25
CA ALA A 269 25.59 -5.97 -8.95
C ALA A 269 24.83 -7.29 -9.08
N LYS A 270 24.62 -8.02 -7.99
CA LYS A 270 23.82 -9.26 -8.06
C LYS A 270 22.38 -9.01 -7.67
N ASN A 271 22.20 -8.23 -6.61
CA ASN A 271 20.91 -7.94 -5.97
C ASN A 271 21.04 -6.69 -5.09
N CYS A 272 20.19 -6.53 -4.09
CA CYS A 272 20.20 -5.41 -3.13
C CYS A 272 21.43 -5.37 -2.21
N GLU A 273 22.30 -6.37 -2.23
CA GLU A 273 23.49 -6.41 -1.36
C GLU A 273 24.44 -5.26 -1.69
N GLY A 274 24.86 -4.53 -0.65
CA GLY A 274 25.81 -3.45 -0.78
C GLY A 274 25.24 -2.16 -1.40
N GLN A 275 23.96 -2.11 -1.72
CA GLN A 275 23.31 -0.90 -2.20
C GLN A 275 23.16 0.12 -1.07
N LYS A 276 23.55 1.38 -1.31
CA LYS A 276 23.61 2.44 -0.30
C LYS A 276 22.81 3.68 -0.64
N GLU A 277 22.42 3.83 -1.90
CA GLU A 277 21.73 5.02 -2.40
C GLU A 277 20.52 4.63 -3.25
N PRO A 278 19.45 5.45 -3.24
CA PRO A 278 18.34 5.32 -4.15
C PRO A 278 18.77 5.41 -5.62
N ILE A 279 17.95 4.89 -6.50
CA ILE A 279 18.05 5.22 -7.94
C ILE A 279 17.67 6.70 -8.10
N LYS A 280 18.49 7.45 -8.83
CA LYS A 280 18.31 8.89 -9.04
C LYS A 280 17.17 9.17 -10.02
N GLY A 281 16.43 10.24 -9.75
CA GLY A 281 15.29 10.66 -10.56
C GLY A 281 13.97 10.06 -10.07
N GLY A 282 12.94 10.17 -10.92
CA GLY A 282 11.57 9.73 -10.62
C GLY A 282 11.14 8.49 -11.38
N ASP A 283 11.91 8.08 -12.38
CA ASP A 283 11.57 6.98 -13.28
C ASP A 283 12.41 5.74 -12.95
N TYR A 284 11.74 4.60 -12.86
CA TYR A 284 12.42 3.33 -12.66
C TYR A 284 12.86 2.74 -14.01
N PRO A 285 14.15 2.37 -14.20
CA PRO A 285 14.65 1.86 -15.49
C PRO A 285 13.93 0.61 -16.01
N GLY A 286 13.48 -0.27 -15.11
CA GLY A 286 12.71 -1.48 -15.45
C GLY A 286 11.26 -1.22 -15.84
N GLY A 287 10.81 0.04 -15.78
CA GLY A 287 9.44 0.44 -16.12
C GLY A 287 8.39 0.02 -15.09
N GLN A 288 7.13 0.10 -15.50
CA GLN A 288 5.99 -0.20 -14.63
C GLN A 288 5.92 -1.70 -14.28
N HIS A 289 5.75 -2.00 -13.00
CA HIS A 289 5.66 -3.36 -12.50
C HIS A 289 4.42 -4.09 -13.07
N PRO A 290 4.55 -5.32 -13.61
CA PRO A 290 3.41 -6.01 -14.25
C PRO A 290 2.19 -6.21 -13.34
N ALA A 291 2.42 -6.52 -12.06
CA ALA A 291 1.33 -6.70 -11.10
C ALA A 291 0.61 -5.38 -10.74
N GLU A 292 1.29 -4.23 -10.84
CA GLU A 292 0.66 -2.91 -10.67
C GLU A 292 -0.42 -2.67 -11.73
N LYS A 293 -0.15 -3.05 -13.00
CA LYS A 293 -1.15 -2.98 -14.08
C LYS A 293 -2.40 -3.81 -13.78
N VAL A 294 -2.22 -4.95 -13.13
CA VAL A 294 -3.36 -5.79 -12.71
C VAL A 294 -4.15 -5.08 -11.61
N VAL A 295 -3.49 -4.50 -10.60
CA VAL A 295 -4.15 -3.72 -9.55
C VAL A 295 -4.96 -2.57 -10.14
N GLU A 296 -4.34 -1.74 -10.97
CA GLU A 296 -5.03 -0.60 -11.62
C GLU A 296 -6.24 -1.06 -12.44
N LYS A 297 -6.09 -2.15 -13.22
CA LYS A 297 -7.17 -2.74 -14.01
C LYS A 297 -8.34 -3.14 -13.12
N VAL A 298 -8.09 -3.85 -12.02
CA VAL A 298 -9.14 -4.32 -11.11
C VAL A 298 -9.82 -3.15 -10.39
N LEU A 299 -9.05 -2.20 -9.86
CA LEU A 299 -9.61 -1.04 -9.15
C LEU A 299 -10.50 -0.18 -10.07
N LYS A 300 -10.18 -0.07 -11.36
CA LYS A 300 -11.02 0.64 -12.34
C LYS A 300 -12.40 -0.01 -12.56
N THR A 301 -12.55 -1.30 -12.27
CA THR A 301 -13.84 -2.01 -12.43
C THR A 301 -14.75 -1.89 -11.19
N MET A 302 -14.23 -1.47 -10.05
CA MET A 302 -14.97 -1.42 -8.80
C MET A 302 -16.04 -0.34 -8.79
N SER A 303 -17.18 -0.65 -8.17
CA SER A 303 -18.29 0.30 -8.00
C SER A 303 -18.10 1.20 -6.79
N LYS A 304 -17.44 0.71 -5.74
CA LYS A 304 -17.12 1.48 -4.54
C LYS A 304 -15.74 2.11 -4.62
N PRO A 305 -15.55 3.30 -4.04
CA PRO A 305 -14.26 3.97 -4.03
C PRO A 305 -13.24 3.16 -3.20
N VAL A 306 -12.12 2.85 -3.83
CA VAL A 306 -10.91 2.33 -3.17
C VAL A 306 -9.76 3.25 -3.56
N TYR A 307 -9.03 3.73 -2.57
CA TYR A 307 -7.89 4.62 -2.80
C TYR A 307 -6.63 3.80 -3.06
N LEU A 308 -6.02 3.98 -4.23
CA LEU A 308 -4.71 3.39 -4.51
C LEU A 308 -3.61 4.23 -3.82
N LEU A 309 -2.93 3.64 -2.86
CA LEU A 309 -1.64 4.14 -2.38
C LEU A 309 -0.57 3.65 -3.36
N ASN A 310 -0.29 4.43 -4.39
CA ASN A 310 0.58 4.04 -5.50
C ASN A 310 2.07 4.11 -5.12
N VAL A 311 2.47 3.24 -4.21
CA VAL A 311 3.83 3.21 -3.65
C VAL A 311 4.83 2.40 -4.47
N THR A 312 4.41 1.82 -5.59
CA THR A 312 5.24 0.89 -6.37
C THR A 312 6.51 1.55 -6.91
N THR A 313 6.37 2.59 -7.74
CA THR A 313 7.52 3.24 -8.39
C THR A 313 8.47 3.86 -7.36
N LEU A 314 7.94 4.59 -6.36
CA LEU A 314 8.79 5.17 -5.32
C LEU A 314 9.56 4.13 -4.52
N SER A 315 8.99 2.93 -4.34
CA SER A 315 9.65 1.81 -3.69
C SER A 315 10.68 1.14 -4.61
N GLN A 316 10.39 1.00 -5.92
CA GLN A 316 11.36 0.52 -6.91
C GLN A 316 12.64 1.36 -6.95
N LEU A 317 12.57 2.64 -6.64
CA LEU A 317 13.73 3.52 -6.59
C LEU A 317 14.62 3.30 -5.35
N ARG A 318 14.18 2.48 -4.36
CA ARG A 318 14.85 2.29 -3.06
C ARG A 318 15.56 0.95 -2.93
N LYS A 319 16.38 0.58 -3.91
CA LYS A 319 17.23 -0.63 -3.85
C LYS A 319 18.11 -0.72 -2.60
N ASP A 320 18.38 0.42 -1.96
CA ASP A 320 19.19 0.61 -0.75
C ASP A 320 18.44 0.31 0.55
N GLY A 321 17.09 0.25 0.52
CA GLY A 321 16.25 0.21 1.72
C GLY A 321 16.04 -1.18 2.32
N HIS A 322 16.55 -2.25 1.69
CA HIS A 322 16.31 -3.63 2.12
C HIS A 322 17.22 -4.10 3.26
N PRO A 323 16.78 -5.07 4.06
CA PRO A 323 17.61 -5.69 5.08
C PRO A 323 18.85 -6.38 4.50
N SER A 324 18.78 -6.95 3.30
CA SER A 324 19.89 -7.65 2.69
C SER A 324 20.43 -8.75 3.62
N VAL A 325 21.71 -8.75 3.94
CA VAL A 325 22.33 -9.68 4.92
C VAL A 325 22.02 -9.34 6.38
N TYR A 326 21.36 -8.22 6.65
CA TYR A 326 20.99 -7.76 7.97
C TYR A 326 19.54 -8.08 8.36
N GLY A 327 18.85 -8.92 7.58
CA GLY A 327 17.58 -9.53 7.96
C GLY A 327 17.80 -10.65 8.98
N HIS A 328 16.74 -11.08 9.67
CA HIS A 328 16.73 -12.20 10.60
C HIS A 328 17.91 -12.28 11.60
N GLY A 329 18.46 -11.11 12.02
CA GLY A 329 19.57 -11.07 12.96
C GLY A 329 20.95 -11.36 12.34
N GLY A 330 21.12 -11.08 11.06
CA GLY A 330 22.37 -11.27 10.34
C GLY A 330 22.58 -12.69 9.82
N HIS A 331 21.50 -13.48 9.70
CA HIS A 331 21.57 -14.77 9.04
C HIS A 331 21.93 -14.61 7.56
N ARG A 332 22.53 -15.69 6.98
CA ARG A 332 23.06 -15.70 5.62
C ARG A 332 22.02 -15.60 4.51
N ASP A 333 20.74 -15.57 4.86
CA ASP A 333 19.67 -15.47 3.89
C ASP A 333 19.49 -14.02 3.46
N MET A 334 19.68 -13.79 2.17
CA MET A 334 19.52 -12.49 1.53
C MET A 334 18.05 -12.08 1.53
N ASP A 335 17.73 -10.92 2.11
CA ASP A 335 16.39 -10.34 2.11
C ASP A 335 16.37 -9.03 1.30
N CYS A 336 15.92 -9.14 0.04
CA CYS A 336 15.75 -8.01 -0.86
C CYS A 336 14.26 -7.70 -1.13
N SER A 337 13.35 -8.15 -0.27
CA SER A 337 11.90 -7.96 -0.40
C SER A 337 11.27 -7.19 0.75
N HIS A 338 11.73 -7.39 1.99
CA HIS A 338 11.31 -6.57 3.11
C HIS A 338 12.11 -5.26 3.20
N TRP A 339 11.73 -4.39 4.10
CA TRP A 339 12.33 -3.07 4.30
C TRP A 339 12.87 -2.91 5.72
N CYS A 340 14.02 -2.26 5.83
CA CYS A 340 14.53 -1.85 7.14
C CYS A 340 13.57 -0.84 7.78
N LEU A 341 13.42 -0.90 9.09
CA LEU A 341 12.73 0.08 9.91
C LEU A 341 13.74 0.77 10.84
N ALA A 342 13.76 2.11 10.89
CA ALA A 342 13.06 3.09 10.03
C ALA A 342 13.46 2.94 8.57
N GLY A 343 12.58 3.40 7.63
CA GLY A 343 12.89 3.31 6.19
C GLY A 343 11.70 3.55 5.28
N VAL A 344 11.67 2.84 4.15
CA VAL A 344 10.67 3.03 3.08
C VAL A 344 9.21 2.93 3.56
N PRO A 345 8.82 2.00 4.44
CA PRO A 345 7.45 1.92 4.94
C PRO A 345 6.98 3.17 5.70
N ASP A 346 7.91 3.98 6.24
CA ASP A 346 7.56 5.24 6.90
C ASP A 346 6.99 6.24 5.88
N THR A 347 7.53 6.24 4.66
CA THR A 347 7.00 7.06 3.55
C THR A 347 5.63 6.56 3.09
N TRP A 348 5.40 5.24 3.03
CA TRP A 348 4.06 4.71 2.75
C TRP A 348 3.03 5.20 3.77
N ASN A 349 3.42 5.24 5.04
CA ASN A 349 2.58 5.73 6.12
C ASN A 349 2.41 7.26 6.12
N GLN A 350 3.41 8.02 5.66
CA GLN A 350 3.26 9.46 5.39
C GLN A 350 2.22 9.71 4.29
N LEU A 351 2.25 8.93 3.21
CA LEU A 351 1.28 9.01 2.11
C LEU A 351 -0.12 8.59 2.58
N LEU A 352 -0.23 7.53 3.39
CA LEU A 352 -1.48 7.13 4.02
C LEU A 352 -2.05 8.24 4.93
N TYR A 353 -1.21 8.87 5.74
CA TYR A 353 -1.59 10.00 6.57
C TYR A 353 -2.08 11.18 5.72
N ALA A 354 -1.34 11.55 4.67
CA ALA A 354 -1.75 12.60 3.74
C ALA A 354 -3.11 12.30 3.09
N ALA A 355 -3.40 11.03 2.79
CA ALA A 355 -4.69 10.59 2.29
C ALA A 355 -5.82 10.74 3.32
N LEU A 356 -5.55 10.36 4.56
CA LEU A 356 -6.54 10.42 5.65
C LEU A 356 -6.89 11.85 6.07
N ILE A 357 -5.97 12.81 5.93
CA ILE A 357 -6.28 14.23 6.23
C ILE A 357 -7.08 14.92 5.13
N GLN A 358 -7.13 14.33 3.93
CA GLN A 358 -7.87 14.88 2.78
C GLN A 358 -9.26 14.22 2.62
N SER A 359 -9.50 13.09 3.26
CA SER A 359 -10.78 12.37 3.26
C SER A 359 -11.72 12.85 4.37
#